data_9d4d48ced4e0002a5b04bb501f265dc4
#
_entry.id   9d4d48ced4e0002a5b04bb501f265dc4
#
_cell.length_a   1.000
_cell.length_b   1.000
_cell.length_c   1.000
_cell.angle_alpha   90.00
_cell.angle_beta   90.00
_cell.angle_gamma   90.00
#
_symmetry.space_group_name_H-M   'P 1'
#
loop_
_entity.id
_entity.type
_entity.pdbx_description
1 polymer ?
#
loop_
_entity_poly.entity_id
_entity_poly.type
_entity_poly.pdbx_seq_one_letter_code
_entity_poly.pdbx_strand_id
1 'polypeptide(L)'
;EFYEDQLTPERVLLIDCDPEIIKHFEERKDCNVDPVYADPNDPKVWKEYKLSEAKVVVSCTGTDLDADLQLADYIRHAAPDLPFLAVTASHEDSMKLYERGVRYVVQTDHLASKTFRGIFAEEIDKPGSESFVEEGSKHWKDTRSIRDHLGEIFKLV
;
A
#
# COMPACT_ATOMS: atom_id res chain seq x y z
N GLU A 1 16.82 -12.88 -11.66
CA GLU A 1 17.12 -11.64 -12.44
C GLU A 1 15.83 -11.01 -12.92
N PHE A 2 15.03 -10.45 -12.02
CA PHE A 2 13.83 -9.72 -12.40
C PHE A 2 13.76 -8.43 -11.59
N TYR A 3 13.95 -7.29 -12.29
CA TYR A 3 13.68 -5.92 -11.87
C TYR A 3 14.56 -5.34 -10.75
N GLU A 4 15.88 -5.36 -10.90
CA GLU A 4 16.80 -4.44 -10.23
C GLU A 4 16.97 -3.09 -10.99
N ASP A 5 16.16 -2.78 -11.98
CA ASP A 5 16.20 -1.50 -12.69
C ASP A 5 15.23 -0.48 -12.07
N GLN A 6 15.68 0.15 -10.95
CA GLN A 6 15.74 1.61 -10.81
C GLN A 6 14.45 2.39 -11.11
N LEU A 7 13.36 2.07 -10.42
CA LEU A 7 12.35 3.07 -10.11
C LEU A 7 12.58 3.55 -8.68
N THR A 8 13.63 4.32 -8.46
CA THR A 8 13.65 5.17 -7.28
C THR A 8 12.60 6.26 -7.51
N PRO A 9 11.50 6.30 -6.76
CA PRO A 9 10.55 7.38 -6.88
C PRO A 9 11.29 8.68 -6.62
N GLU A 10 11.16 9.64 -7.51
CA GLU A 10 11.83 10.94 -7.37
C GLU A 10 11.43 11.61 -6.06
N ARG A 11 10.20 11.40 -5.61
CA ARG A 11 9.66 11.92 -4.36
C ARG A 11 8.37 11.19 -3.99
N VAL A 12 8.22 10.77 -2.74
CA VAL A 12 6.99 10.18 -2.18
C VAL A 12 6.43 11.12 -1.13
N LEU A 13 5.20 11.55 -1.29
CA LEU A 13 4.45 12.27 -0.26
C LEU A 13 3.67 11.23 0.55
N LEU A 14 3.96 11.13 1.85
CA LEU A 14 3.24 10.27 2.79
C LEU A 14 2.33 11.15 3.65
N ILE A 15 1.02 10.93 3.57
CA ILE A 15 0.03 11.62 4.40
C ILE A 15 -0.55 10.61 5.37
N ASP A 16 -0.40 10.86 6.65
CA ASP A 16 -0.94 10.00 7.72
C ASP A 16 -1.33 10.84 8.93
N CYS A 17 -2.35 10.41 9.67
CA CYS A 17 -2.76 11.01 10.93
C CYS A 17 -2.19 10.28 12.16
N ASP A 18 -1.37 9.27 11.97
CA ASP A 18 -0.65 8.58 13.05
C ASP A 18 0.71 9.26 13.28
N PRO A 19 0.92 9.91 14.45
CA PRO A 19 2.16 10.59 14.73
C PRO A 19 3.38 9.66 14.82
N GLU A 20 3.17 8.38 15.14
CA GLU A 20 4.27 7.40 15.21
C GLU A 20 4.78 7.07 13.81
N ILE A 21 3.88 6.98 12.83
CA ILE A 21 4.22 6.77 11.42
C ILE A 21 5.02 7.96 10.89
N ILE A 22 4.51 9.17 11.12
CA ILE A 22 5.18 10.40 10.67
C ILE A 22 6.58 10.48 11.27
N LYS A 23 6.71 10.30 12.58
CA LYS A 23 8.01 10.31 13.26
C LYS A 23 8.97 9.26 12.71
N HIS A 24 8.47 8.04 12.44
CA HIS A 24 9.29 6.98 11.87
C HIS A 24 9.93 7.39 10.54
N PHE A 25 9.16 8.02 9.67
CA PHE A 25 9.67 8.48 8.37
C PHE A 25 10.50 9.75 8.45
N GLU A 26 10.24 10.66 9.39
CA GLU A 26 11.09 11.83 9.68
C GLU A 26 12.52 11.43 10.13
N GLU A 27 12.64 10.35 10.91
CA GLU A 27 13.92 9.83 11.40
C GLU A 27 14.71 9.08 10.31
N ARG A 28 14.06 8.64 9.22
CA ARG A 28 14.71 7.93 8.12
C ARG A 28 15.27 8.89 7.07
N LYS A 29 16.59 8.94 7.01
CA LYS A 29 17.32 9.79 6.03
C LYS A 29 17.65 9.06 4.71
N ASP A 30 17.34 7.79 4.64
CA ASP A 30 17.67 6.89 3.53
C ASP A 30 16.56 6.71 2.50
N CYS A 31 15.44 7.40 2.69
CA CYS A 31 14.28 7.32 1.82
C CYS A 31 13.84 8.70 1.31
N ASN A 32 13.40 8.77 0.05
CA ASN A 32 12.86 10.00 -0.56
C ASN A 32 11.37 10.19 -0.21
N VAL A 33 11.04 10.10 1.09
CA VAL A 33 9.68 10.25 1.60
C VAL A 33 9.55 11.55 2.36
N ASP A 34 8.54 12.35 2.01
CA ASP A 34 8.15 13.56 2.72
C ASP A 34 6.91 13.25 3.57
N PRO A 35 7.06 12.99 4.86
CA PRO A 35 5.94 12.71 5.75
C PRO A 35 5.17 13.98 6.09
N VAL A 36 3.85 13.89 6.06
CA VAL A 36 2.93 14.97 6.40
C VAL A 36 1.91 14.46 7.41
N TYR A 37 1.87 15.10 8.57
CA TYR A 37 0.84 14.85 9.57
C TYR A 37 -0.45 15.57 9.19
N ALA A 38 -1.38 14.84 8.60
CA ALA A 38 -2.70 15.35 8.21
C ALA A 38 -3.72 14.21 8.11
N ASP A 39 -5.00 14.56 8.11
CA ASP A 39 -6.05 13.57 7.82
C ASP A 39 -6.07 13.25 6.32
N PRO A 40 -5.74 12.03 5.90
CA PRO A 40 -5.72 11.64 4.49
C PRO A 40 -7.12 11.66 3.85
N ASN A 41 -8.19 11.71 4.65
CA ASN A 41 -9.56 11.73 4.17
C ASN A 41 -10.12 13.16 4.02
N ASP A 42 -9.37 14.22 4.40
CA ASP A 42 -9.82 15.60 4.22
C ASP A 42 -9.58 16.09 2.78
N PRO A 43 -10.63 16.43 2.01
CA PRO A 43 -10.49 16.97 0.66
C PRO A 43 -9.68 18.28 0.56
N LYS A 44 -9.50 19.00 1.66
CA LYS A 44 -8.64 20.19 1.71
C LYS A 44 -7.17 19.78 1.60
N VAL A 45 -6.78 18.70 2.27
CA VAL A 45 -5.43 18.13 2.22
C VAL A 45 -5.10 17.70 0.78
N TRP A 46 -6.03 17.06 0.08
CA TRP A 46 -5.82 16.68 -1.32
C TRP A 46 -5.51 17.85 -2.24
N LYS A 47 -6.17 19.00 -2.01
CA LYS A 47 -5.95 20.23 -2.77
C LYS A 47 -4.66 20.93 -2.36
N GLU A 48 -4.40 21.02 -1.06
CA GLU A 48 -3.22 21.68 -0.49
C GLU A 48 -1.94 21.00 -1.00
N TYR A 49 -1.92 19.68 -0.98
CA TYR A 49 -0.77 18.88 -1.43
C TYR A 49 -0.85 18.50 -2.92
N LYS A 50 -1.83 19.06 -3.65
CA LYS A 50 -1.95 18.93 -5.11
C LYS A 50 -1.91 17.48 -5.60
N LEU A 51 -2.71 16.59 -4.98
CA LEU A 51 -2.77 15.19 -5.37
C LEU A 51 -3.01 14.98 -6.86
N SER A 52 -3.73 15.91 -7.51
CA SER A 52 -4.00 15.87 -8.96
C SER A 52 -2.75 16.03 -9.84
N GLU A 53 -1.64 16.52 -9.29
CA GLU A 53 -0.36 16.68 -10.00
C GLU A 53 0.59 15.50 -9.78
N ALA A 54 0.18 14.50 -8.98
CA ALA A 54 0.97 13.30 -8.71
C ALA A 54 1.12 12.43 -9.97
N LYS A 55 2.14 11.58 -10.00
CA LYS A 55 2.29 10.53 -11.03
C LYS A 55 1.39 9.33 -10.74
N VAL A 56 1.14 9.07 -9.45
CA VAL A 56 0.26 8.00 -8.95
C VAL A 56 -0.23 8.38 -7.57
N VAL A 57 -1.44 7.97 -7.23
CA VAL A 57 -1.99 8.06 -5.86
C VAL A 57 -2.28 6.66 -5.37
N VAL A 58 -1.88 6.37 -4.13
CA VAL A 58 -2.14 5.08 -3.48
C VAL A 58 -2.83 5.34 -2.14
N SER A 59 -4.02 4.77 -1.95
CA SER A 59 -4.68 4.73 -0.65
C SER A 59 -4.41 3.40 0.04
N CYS A 60 -3.88 3.49 1.25
CA CYS A 60 -3.59 2.35 2.12
C CYS A 60 -4.44 2.37 3.39
N THR A 61 -5.50 3.15 3.44
CA THR A 61 -6.38 3.25 4.62
C THR A 61 -7.09 1.93 4.91
N GLY A 62 -7.45 1.18 3.87
CA GLY A 62 -7.92 -0.22 3.92
C GLY A 62 -9.21 -0.48 4.69
N THR A 63 -9.67 0.47 5.48
CA THR A 63 -10.80 0.32 6.42
C THR A 63 -11.93 1.31 6.20
N ASP A 64 -11.71 2.37 5.42
CA ASP A 64 -12.72 3.42 5.15
C ASP A 64 -13.01 3.47 3.65
N LEU A 65 -13.96 2.63 3.22
CA LEU A 65 -14.40 2.58 1.84
C LEU A 65 -14.97 3.92 1.37
N ASP A 66 -15.73 4.62 2.22
CA ASP A 66 -16.38 5.87 1.82
C ASP A 66 -15.36 6.96 1.53
N ALA A 67 -14.27 7.02 2.30
CA ALA A 67 -13.16 7.92 2.04
C ALA A 67 -12.45 7.59 0.71
N ASP A 68 -12.18 6.32 0.46
CA ASP A 68 -11.56 5.88 -0.80
C ASP A 68 -12.45 6.17 -2.02
N LEU A 69 -13.77 6.00 -1.89
CA LEU A 69 -14.73 6.36 -2.94
C LEU A 69 -14.77 7.87 -3.19
N GLN A 70 -14.70 8.70 -2.14
CA GLN A 70 -14.62 10.15 -2.28
C GLN A 70 -13.31 10.58 -2.94
N LEU A 71 -12.20 9.97 -2.57
CA LEU A 71 -10.90 10.22 -3.20
C LEU A 71 -10.91 9.80 -4.67
N ALA A 72 -11.51 8.66 -5.01
CA ALA A 72 -11.68 8.20 -6.39
C ALA A 72 -12.49 9.21 -7.21
N ASP A 73 -13.60 9.71 -6.66
CA ASP A 73 -14.41 10.73 -7.32
C ASP A 73 -13.64 12.05 -7.51
N TYR A 74 -12.86 12.47 -6.52
CA TYR A 74 -12.01 13.64 -6.62
C TYR A 74 -10.99 13.49 -7.75
N ILE A 75 -10.24 12.38 -7.78
CA ILE A 75 -9.21 12.12 -8.78
C ILE A 75 -9.83 12.06 -10.18
N ARG A 76 -10.94 11.35 -10.35
CA ARG A 76 -11.64 11.26 -11.63
C ARG A 76 -12.05 12.61 -12.19
N HIS A 77 -12.41 13.59 -11.34
CA HIS A 77 -12.81 14.93 -11.77
C HIS A 77 -11.61 15.85 -11.98
N ALA A 78 -10.59 15.77 -11.13
CA ALA A 78 -9.46 16.68 -11.15
C ALA A 78 -8.34 16.25 -12.11
N ALA A 79 -8.13 14.93 -12.27
CA ALA A 79 -7.07 14.35 -13.07
C ALA A 79 -7.47 12.93 -13.55
N PRO A 80 -8.35 12.82 -14.57
CA PRO A 80 -8.93 11.54 -14.98
C PRO A 80 -7.92 10.49 -15.47
N ASP A 81 -6.75 10.90 -15.89
CA ASP A 81 -5.67 10.01 -16.34
C ASP A 81 -4.73 9.57 -15.21
N LEU A 82 -4.84 10.18 -14.03
CA LEU A 82 -4.01 9.86 -12.87
C LEU A 82 -4.28 8.44 -12.36
N PRO A 83 -3.28 7.55 -12.31
CA PRO A 83 -3.47 6.24 -11.72
C PRO A 83 -3.80 6.35 -10.25
N PHE A 84 -4.92 5.75 -9.85
CA PHE A 84 -5.28 5.59 -8.45
C PHE A 84 -5.32 4.10 -8.09
N LEU A 85 -4.62 3.74 -7.02
CA LEU A 85 -4.54 2.41 -6.45
C LEU A 85 -5.12 2.44 -5.04
N ALA A 86 -5.83 1.38 -4.66
CA ALA A 86 -6.39 1.26 -3.31
C ALA A 86 -6.12 -0.12 -2.72
N VAL A 87 -6.16 -0.20 -1.40
CA VAL A 87 -6.01 -1.46 -0.64
C VAL A 87 -7.30 -1.73 0.10
N THR A 88 -7.83 -2.95 0.02
CA THR A 88 -8.99 -3.38 0.80
C THR A 88 -8.90 -4.86 1.15
N ALA A 89 -9.52 -5.28 2.26
CA ALA A 89 -9.69 -6.67 2.62
C ALA A 89 -10.91 -7.30 1.92
N SER A 90 -11.93 -6.48 1.59
CA SER A 90 -13.23 -6.92 1.08
C SER A 90 -13.24 -7.05 -0.44
N HIS A 91 -13.72 -8.20 -0.94
CA HIS A 91 -13.98 -8.38 -2.37
C HIS A 91 -15.12 -7.47 -2.85
N GLU A 92 -16.16 -7.31 -2.05
CA GLU A 92 -17.29 -6.43 -2.39
C GLU A 92 -16.84 -4.97 -2.54
N ASP A 93 -15.99 -4.49 -1.63
CA ASP A 93 -15.48 -3.13 -1.67
C ASP A 93 -14.53 -2.93 -2.86
N SER A 94 -13.76 -3.95 -3.22
CA SER A 94 -12.90 -3.87 -4.41
C SER A 94 -13.73 -3.65 -5.69
N MET A 95 -14.90 -4.28 -5.80
CA MET A 95 -15.80 -4.07 -6.93
C MET A 95 -16.32 -2.65 -6.99
N LYS A 96 -16.74 -2.08 -5.85
CA LYS A 96 -17.20 -0.68 -5.75
C LYS A 96 -16.10 0.31 -6.15
N LEU A 97 -14.86 0.04 -5.74
CA LEU A 97 -13.70 0.86 -6.10
C LEU A 97 -13.42 0.80 -7.62
N TYR A 98 -13.47 -0.37 -8.23
CA TYR A 98 -13.33 -0.51 -9.69
C TYR A 98 -14.45 0.23 -10.45
N GLU A 99 -15.69 0.16 -9.97
CA GLU A 99 -16.82 0.90 -10.57
C GLU A 99 -16.62 2.43 -10.51
N ARG A 100 -15.86 2.93 -9.52
CA ARG A 100 -15.48 4.34 -9.40
C ARG A 100 -14.25 4.73 -10.20
N GLY A 101 -13.62 3.77 -10.91
CA GLY A 101 -12.48 4.02 -11.77
C GLY A 101 -11.12 3.89 -11.10
N VAL A 102 -11.05 3.30 -9.90
CA VAL A 102 -9.78 2.91 -9.30
C VAL A 102 -9.07 1.94 -10.24
N ARG A 103 -7.82 2.23 -10.60
CA ARG A 103 -7.09 1.47 -11.63
C ARG A 103 -6.69 0.08 -11.16
N TYR A 104 -6.31 -0.05 -9.90
CA TYR A 104 -5.92 -1.31 -9.31
C TYR A 104 -6.30 -1.37 -7.83
N VAL A 105 -6.85 -2.48 -7.39
CA VAL A 105 -7.20 -2.71 -5.99
C VAL A 105 -6.45 -3.93 -5.47
N VAL A 106 -5.64 -3.71 -4.44
CA VAL A 106 -4.94 -4.78 -3.73
C VAL A 106 -5.89 -5.37 -2.68
N GLN A 107 -6.24 -6.64 -2.85
CA GLN A 107 -7.06 -7.38 -1.88
C GLN A 107 -6.13 -8.12 -0.91
N THR A 108 -6.04 -7.64 0.32
CA THR A 108 -5.12 -8.19 1.33
C THR A 108 -5.45 -9.64 1.68
N ASP A 109 -6.72 -10.00 1.77
CA ASP A 109 -7.16 -11.37 2.05
C ASP A 109 -6.79 -12.34 0.94
N HIS A 110 -6.83 -11.88 -0.31
CA HIS A 110 -6.40 -12.69 -1.45
C HIS A 110 -4.89 -12.92 -1.43
N LEU A 111 -4.11 -11.88 -1.12
CA LEU A 111 -2.65 -11.99 -0.98
C LEU A 111 -2.28 -12.93 0.17
N ALA A 112 -2.90 -12.76 1.34
CA ALA A 112 -2.71 -13.65 2.47
C ALA A 112 -3.03 -15.11 2.12
N SER A 113 -4.18 -15.35 1.49
CA SER A 113 -4.59 -16.70 1.05
C SER A 113 -3.63 -17.32 0.04
N LYS A 114 -3.06 -16.52 -0.86
CA LYS A 114 -2.05 -16.97 -1.83
C LYS A 114 -0.75 -17.37 -1.13
N THR A 115 -0.30 -16.54 -0.20
CA THR A 115 0.89 -16.80 0.62
C THR A 115 0.71 -18.08 1.46
N PHE A 116 -0.42 -18.20 2.15
CA PHE A 116 -0.73 -19.43 2.92
C PHE A 116 -0.73 -20.68 2.04
N ARG A 117 -1.34 -20.63 0.86
CA ARG A 117 -1.31 -21.78 -0.07
C ARG A 117 0.10 -22.15 -0.49
N GLY A 118 0.98 -21.18 -0.73
CA GLY A 118 2.39 -21.45 -1.02
C GLY A 118 3.07 -22.18 0.13
N ILE A 119 2.95 -21.64 1.35
CA ILE A 119 3.51 -22.22 2.56
C ILE A 119 2.99 -23.67 2.79
N PHE A 120 1.67 -23.89 2.69
CA PHE A 120 1.09 -25.20 2.87
C PHE A 120 1.52 -26.20 1.79
N ALA A 121 1.66 -25.77 0.55
CA ALA A 121 2.13 -26.64 -0.53
C ALA A 121 3.57 -27.11 -0.27
N GLU A 122 4.44 -26.23 0.19
CA GLU A 122 5.83 -26.58 0.56
C GLU A 122 5.88 -27.54 1.74
N GLU A 123 5.04 -27.34 2.77
CA GLU A 123 4.98 -28.22 3.93
C GLU A 123 4.40 -29.61 3.59
N ILE A 124 3.43 -29.67 2.67
CA ILE A 124 2.88 -30.95 2.18
C ILE A 124 3.94 -31.75 1.41
N ASP A 125 4.74 -31.06 0.59
CA ASP A 125 5.79 -31.70 -0.21
C ASP A 125 7.01 -32.10 0.62
N LYS A 126 7.30 -31.38 1.71
CA LYS A 126 8.46 -31.61 2.59
C LYS A 126 8.07 -31.46 4.07
N PRO A 127 7.29 -32.41 4.63
CA PRO A 127 6.80 -32.33 6.00
C PRO A 127 7.96 -32.25 7.01
N GLY A 128 7.90 -31.28 7.91
CA GLY A 128 8.87 -31.14 9.00
C GLY A 128 10.23 -30.61 8.58
N SER A 129 10.35 -29.91 7.45
CA SER A 129 11.58 -29.22 7.10
C SER A 129 11.85 -28.14 8.14
N GLU A 130 13.08 -28.11 8.72
CA GLU A 130 13.49 -27.08 9.67
C GLU A 130 13.35 -25.66 9.10
N SER A 131 13.31 -25.52 7.77
CA SER A 131 13.10 -24.27 7.05
C SER A 131 11.76 -23.61 7.38
N PHE A 132 10.68 -24.36 7.60
CA PHE A 132 9.35 -23.80 7.88
C PHE A 132 9.31 -22.96 9.16
N VAL A 133 9.92 -23.46 10.24
CA VAL A 133 9.95 -22.76 11.53
C VAL A 133 10.90 -21.56 11.47
N GLU A 134 12.00 -21.68 10.74
CA GLU A 134 13.00 -20.62 10.58
C GLU A 134 12.51 -19.51 9.64
N GLU A 135 11.88 -19.85 8.52
CA GLU A 135 11.25 -18.89 7.62
C GLU A 135 10.04 -18.22 8.24
N GLY A 136 9.18 -18.97 8.93
CA GLY A 136 8.06 -18.38 9.66
C GLY A 136 8.52 -17.39 10.74
N SER A 137 9.61 -17.69 11.45
CA SER A 137 10.18 -16.79 12.45
C SER A 137 10.92 -15.59 11.84
N LYS A 138 11.57 -15.77 10.68
CA LYS A 138 12.14 -14.65 9.90
C LYS A 138 11.05 -13.78 9.31
N HIS A 139 10.06 -14.38 8.68
CA HIS A 139 8.93 -13.68 8.10
C HIS A 139 8.19 -12.86 9.16
N TRP A 140 7.98 -13.40 10.36
CA TRP A 140 7.40 -12.64 11.48
C TRP A 140 8.30 -11.52 11.99
N LYS A 141 9.60 -11.67 11.96
CA LYS A 141 10.56 -10.62 12.33
C LYS A 141 10.69 -9.55 11.23
N ASP A 142 10.51 -9.94 9.97
CA ASP A 142 10.55 -9.05 8.81
C ASP A 142 9.19 -8.39 8.52
N THR A 143 8.08 -9.02 8.89
CA THR A 143 6.74 -8.43 8.85
C THR A 143 6.48 -7.52 10.05
N ARG A 144 7.36 -6.56 10.26
CA ARG A 144 7.12 -5.47 11.22
C ARG A 144 5.99 -4.54 10.78
N SER A 145 4.94 -5.07 10.35
CA SER A 145 3.67 -4.54 9.88
C SER A 145 3.52 -4.61 8.36
N ILE A 146 2.31 -4.81 7.93
CA ILE A 146 1.84 -4.57 6.55
C ILE A 146 2.35 -3.21 6.02
N ARG A 147 2.60 -2.23 6.89
CA ARG A 147 3.18 -0.92 6.60
C ARG A 147 4.63 -0.98 6.10
N ASP A 148 5.47 -1.88 6.65
CA ASP A 148 6.85 -2.06 6.14
C ASP A 148 6.84 -2.74 4.76
N HIS A 149 5.87 -3.63 4.52
CA HIS A 149 5.64 -4.23 3.19
C HIS A 149 5.10 -3.24 2.16
N LEU A 150 4.23 -2.32 2.58
CA LEU A 150 3.79 -1.22 1.74
C LEU A 150 4.96 -0.28 1.42
N GLY A 151 5.87 -0.05 2.37
CA GLY A 151 7.14 0.64 2.12
C GLY A 151 8.01 -0.01 1.06
N GLU A 152 7.94 -1.34 0.89
CA GLU A 152 8.64 -2.03 -0.21
C GLU A 152 7.88 -1.95 -1.54
N ILE A 153 6.54 -1.95 -1.51
CA ILE A 153 5.73 -1.69 -2.71
C ILE A 153 5.97 -0.27 -3.22
N PHE A 154 6.12 0.71 -2.34
CA PHE A 154 6.47 2.09 -2.70
C PHE A 154 7.90 2.26 -3.26
N LYS A 155 8.80 1.31 -3.02
CA LYS A 155 10.10 1.28 -3.71
C LYS A 155 10.01 0.84 -5.17
N LEU A 156 8.87 0.32 -5.59
CA LEU A 156 8.62 -0.19 -6.94
C LEU A 156 7.79 0.77 -7.82
N VAL A 157 7.40 1.93 -7.29
CA VAL A 157 6.70 3.00 -8.01
C VAL A 157 7.48 4.29 -7.98
#